data_46730cecae5f3c2a56c56a97bef637e1
#
_entry.id   46730cecae5f3c2a56c56a97bef637e1
#
_cell.length_a   1.000
_cell.length_b   1.000
_cell.length_c   1.000
_cell.angle_alpha   90.00
_cell.angle_beta   90.00
_cell.angle_gamma   90.00
#
_symmetry.space_group_name_H-M   'P 1'
#
loop_
_entity.id
_entity.type
_entity.pdbx_description
1 polymer ?
#
loop_
_entity_poly.entity_id
_entity_poly.type
_entity_poly.pdbx_seq_one_letter_code
_entity_poly.pdbx_strand_id
1 'polypeptide(L)'
;ELVKGVKDSNTKFKMIYYDACLMGMFENIVGLGDCTDYTMCACHITPGMGGDYNSLMHHLNNSTNFEEAMKVYVNETVEHWEQQGLALDLMLVDNNQVDPLLEEIKVLAGDLKEVAEIVASYNEETDASDLKKYYLCSAYQQAICSCYHYDWNYMADGRPESPFFDLNHFIQILLNSRTHDYSAKFVDISSRISRAFKNAIICKQPTTP
;
A
#
# COMPACT_ATOMS: atom_id res chain seq x y z
N GLU A 1 -16.37 1.95 -11.39
CA GLU A 1 -17.15 1.19 -12.40
C GLU A 1 -16.71 -0.26 -12.49
N LEU A 2 -15.39 -0.57 -12.60
CA LEU A 2 -14.87 -1.94 -12.67
C LEU A 2 -15.31 -2.81 -11.49
N VAL A 3 -15.09 -2.35 -10.27
CA VAL A 3 -15.49 -3.06 -9.04
C VAL A 3 -17.00 -3.34 -9.03
N LYS A 4 -17.81 -2.37 -9.49
CA LYS A 4 -19.26 -2.56 -9.61
C LYS A 4 -19.58 -3.66 -10.63
N GLY A 5 -18.93 -3.64 -11.81
CA GLY A 5 -19.14 -4.66 -12.84
C GLY A 5 -18.76 -6.07 -12.36
N VAL A 6 -17.66 -6.20 -11.63
CA VAL A 6 -17.24 -7.46 -11.01
C VAL A 6 -18.28 -7.94 -9.99
N LYS A 7 -18.78 -7.06 -9.11
CA LYS A 7 -19.84 -7.40 -8.14
C LYS A 7 -21.15 -7.78 -8.81
N ASP A 8 -21.56 -7.04 -9.83
CA ASP A 8 -22.79 -7.29 -10.57
C ASP A 8 -22.74 -8.63 -11.36
N SER A 9 -21.56 -9.16 -11.66
CA SER A 9 -21.42 -10.47 -12.31
C SER A 9 -21.86 -11.64 -11.42
N ASN A 10 -21.97 -11.43 -10.11
CA ASN A 10 -22.26 -12.46 -9.10
C ASN A 10 -21.34 -13.70 -9.21
N THR A 11 -20.11 -13.50 -9.69
CA THR A 11 -19.10 -14.53 -9.87
C THR A 11 -17.97 -14.28 -8.89
N LYS A 12 -17.59 -15.30 -8.12
CA LYS A 12 -16.37 -15.27 -7.32
C LYS A 12 -15.19 -15.76 -8.16
N PHE A 13 -14.21 -14.89 -8.35
CA PHE A 13 -13.00 -15.21 -9.10
C PHE A 13 -11.96 -15.84 -8.17
N LYS A 14 -11.14 -16.74 -8.68
CA LYS A 14 -9.99 -17.24 -7.93
C LYS A 14 -8.94 -16.15 -7.77
N MET A 15 -8.67 -15.40 -8.83
CA MET A 15 -7.75 -14.27 -8.83
C MET A 15 -8.24 -13.21 -9.82
N ILE A 16 -8.04 -11.95 -9.45
CA ILE A 16 -8.11 -10.81 -10.36
C ILE A 16 -6.69 -10.25 -10.49
N TYR A 17 -6.18 -10.19 -11.72
CA TYR A 17 -4.90 -9.59 -12.05
C TYR A 17 -5.14 -8.23 -12.68
N TYR A 18 -4.68 -7.18 -12.01
CA TYR A 18 -4.62 -5.83 -12.56
C TYR A 18 -3.32 -5.65 -13.33
N ASP A 19 -3.36 -5.88 -14.64
CA ASP A 19 -2.24 -5.58 -15.53
C ASP A 19 -2.29 -4.11 -15.94
N ALA A 20 -2.11 -3.24 -14.96
CA ALA A 20 -2.17 -1.80 -15.11
C ALA A 20 -1.37 -1.10 -13.99
N CYS A 21 -0.84 0.08 -14.33
CA CYS A 21 -0.09 0.91 -13.40
C CYS A 21 -0.92 1.32 -12.19
N LEU A 22 -0.29 1.45 -11.01
CA LEU A 22 -0.84 2.06 -9.81
C LEU A 22 -2.10 1.37 -9.26
N MET A 23 -2.32 0.10 -9.58
CA MET A 23 -3.51 -0.63 -9.13
C MET A 23 -3.34 -1.29 -7.76
N GLY A 24 -2.12 -1.32 -7.21
CA GLY A 24 -1.80 -1.85 -5.88
C GLY A 24 -2.27 -0.99 -4.72
N MET A 25 -3.25 -0.12 -4.95
CA MET A 25 -3.83 0.72 -3.92
C MET A 25 -4.77 -0.06 -3.03
N PHE A 26 -4.69 0.24 -1.73
CA PHE A 26 -5.50 -0.43 -0.73
C PHE A 26 -7.01 -0.34 -1.02
N GLU A 27 -7.48 0.80 -1.52
CA GLU A 27 -8.87 1.04 -1.89
C GLU A 27 -9.35 0.12 -3.02
N ASN A 28 -8.49 -0.16 -4.00
CA ASN A 28 -8.81 -1.09 -5.09
C ASN A 28 -8.95 -2.52 -4.56
N ILE A 29 -8.05 -2.94 -3.68
CA ILE A 29 -8.03 -4.28 -3.10
C ILE A 29 -9.26 -4.49 -2.21
N VAL A 30 -9.53 -3.55 -1.30
CA VAL A 30 -10.73 -3.56 -0.45
C VAL A 30 -12.02 -3.52 -1.30
N GLY A 31 -12.00 -2.73 -2.38
CA GLY A 31 -13.15 -2.61 -3.28
C GLY A 31 -13.57 -3.94 -3.91
N LEU A 32 -12.62 -4.84 -4.19
CA LEU A 32 -12.91 -6.18 -4.70
C LEU A 32 -13.50 -7.10 -3.63
N GLY A 33 -13.06 -6.95 -2.37
CA GLY A 33 -13.60 -7.66 -1.21
C GLY A 33 -13.83 -9.14 -1.48
N ASP A 34 -15.08 -9.60 -1.31
CA ASP A 34 -15.49 -11.00 -1.50
C ASP A 34 -15.57 -11.49 -2.94
N CYS A 35 -15.31 -10.61 -3.93
CA CYS A 35 -15.43 -10.97 -5.34
C CYS A 35 -14.28 -11.86 -5.83
N THR A 36 -13.17 -11.89 -5.12
CA THR A 36 -11.99 -12.69 -5.50
C THR A 36 -11.28 -13.23 -4.26
N ASP A 37 -10.64 -14.41 -4.40
CA ASP A 37 -9.78 -14.93 -3.33
C ASP A 37 -8.44 -14.20 -3.30
N TYR A 38 -7.90 -13.85 -4.49
CA TYR A 38 -6.59 -13.21 -4.62
C TYR A 38 -6.64 -12.01 -5.55
N THR A 39 -5.84 -11.00 -5.24
CA THR A 39 -5.57 -9.87 -6.13
C THR A 39 -4.09 -9.83 -6.48
N MET A 40 -3.76 -9.76 -7.77
CA MET A 40 -2.41 -9.51 -8.26
C MET A 40 -2.35 -8.11 -8.86
N CYS A 41 -1.39 -7.29 -8.44
CA CYS A 41 -1.31 -5.88 -8.85
C CYS A 41 0.08 -5.30 -8.63
N ALA A 42 0.33 -4.17 -9.29
CA ALA A 42 1.53 -3.35 -9.14
C ALA A 42 1.21 -2.03 -8.42
N CYS A 43 2.12 -1.55 -7.58
CA CYS A 43 2.02 -0.23 -6.95
C CYS A 43 2.58 0.88 -7.84
N HIS A 44 3.49 0.53 -8.74
CA HIS A 44 4.16 1.44 -9.68
C HIS A 44 3.61 1.34 -11.10
N ILE A 45 4.37 1.96 -12.02
CA ILE A 45 4.14 1.88 -13.47
C ILE A 45 4.49 0.47 -13.94
N THR A 46 3.59 -0.14 -14.70
CA THR A 46 3.80 -1.43 -15.35
C THR A 46 4.31 -1.23 -16.78
N PRO A 47 5.16 -2.13 -17.31
CA PRO A 47 5.54 -2.10 -18.72
C PRO A 47 4.32 -2.13 -19.63
N GLY A 48 4.30 -1.29 -20.67
CA GLY A 48 3.15 -1.17 -21.58
C GLY A 48 2.83 -2.43 -22.40
N MET A 49 3.73 -3.42 -22.37
CA MET A 49 3.50 -4.73 -23.00
C MET A 49 2.77 -5.72 -22.09
N GLY A 50 2.50 -5.33 -20.83
CA GLY A 50 1.75 -6.13 -19.87
C GLY A 50 2.56 -7.27 -19.24
N GLY A 51 1.86 -8.18 -18.55
CA GLY A 51 2.47 -9.33 -17.89
C GLY A 51 2.88 -10.44 -18.84
N ASP A 52 3.76 -11.34 -18.40
CA ASP A 52 4.08 -12.57 -19.15
C ASP A 52 2.95 -13.61 -18.97
N TYR A 53 1.93 -13.50 -19.83
CA TYR A 53 0.78 -14.40 -19.80
C TYR A 53 1.13 -15.84 -20.17
N ASN A 54 2.21 -16.10 -20.93
CA ASN A 54 2.65 -17.45 -21.23
C ASN A 54 3.15 -18.14 -19.97
N SER A 55 4.01 -17.47 -19.19
CA SER A 55 4.48 -17.95 -17.88
C SER A 55 3.31 -18.11 -16.91
N LEU A 56 2.39 -17.14 -16.84
CA LEU A 56 1.20 -17.24 -15.99
C LEU A 56 0.38 -18.51 -16.28
N MET A 57 0.05 -18.74 -17.55
CA MET A 57 -0.74 -19.91 -17.94
C MET A 57 0.02 -21.21 -17.74
N HIS A 58 1.35 -21.20 -17.93
CA HIS A 58 2.20 -22.35 -17.64
C HIS A 58 2.09 -22.75 -16.17
N HIS A 59 2.28 -21.80 -15.24
CA HIS A 59 2.22 -22.06 -13.80
C HIS A 59 0.82 -22.47 -13.34
N LEU A 60 -0.22 -21.85 -13.86
CA LEU A 60 -1.61 -22.22 -13.54
C LEU A 60 -1.95 -23.65 -13.96
N ASN A 61 -1.44 -24.10 -15.11
CA ASN A 61 -1.76 -25.43 -15.66
C ASN A 61 -0.91 -26.56 -15.04
N ASN A 62 0.28 -26.24 -14.54
CA ASN A 62 1.25 -27.26 -14.10
C ASN A 62 1.43 -27.35 -12.57
N SER A 63 0.73 -26.53 -11.81
CA SER A 63 0.81 -26.54 -10.35
C SER A 63 -0.49 -27.01 -9.70
N THR A 64 -0.35 -27.80 -8.62
CA THR A 64 -1.47 -28.17 -7.75
C THR A 64 -1.64 -27.18 -6.58
N ASN A 65 -0.64 -26.32 -6.34
CA ASN A 65 -0.67 -25.28 -5.32
C ASN A 65 -0.68 -23.91 -5.99
N PHE A 66 -1.84 -23.25 -5.96
CA PHE A 66 -2.05 -21.97 -6.58
C PHE A 66 -1.11 -20.88 -6.03
N GLU A 67 -0.95 -20.77 -4.71
CA GLU A 67 -0.12 -19.72 -4.11
C GLU A 67 1.35 -19.86 -4.49
N GLU A 68 1.87 -21.09 -4.43
CA GLU A 68 3.26 -21.35 -4.82
C GLU A 68 3.49 -21.08 -6.31
N ALA A 69 2.53 -21.45 -7.17
CA ALA A 69 2.58 -21.13 -8.59
C ALA A 69 2.64 -19.61 -8.83
N MET A 70 1.81 -18.85 -8.10
CA MET A 70 1.77 -17.40 -8.27
C MET A 70 2.99 -16.70 -7.67
N LYS A 71 3.59 -17.22 -6.58
CA LYS A 71 4.87 -16.72 -6.07
C LYS A 71 6.00 -16.87 -7.10
N VAL A 72 6.06 -18.04 -7.75
CA VAL A 72 7.05 -18.27 -8.82
C VAL A 72 6.80 -17.32 -9.99
N TYR A 73 5.56 -17.19 -10.44
CA TYR A 73 5.18 -16.27 -11.51
C TYR A 73 5.57 -14.81 -11.20
N VAL A 74 5.29 -14.32 -10.00
CA VAL A 74 5.66 -12.96 -9.57
C VAL A 74 7.16 -12.74 -9.69
N ASN A 75 7.97 -13.69 -9.19
CA ASN A 75 9.42 -13.59 -9.25
C ASN A 75 9.93 -13.58 -10.70
N GLU A 76 9.51 -14.56 -11.50
CA GLU A 76 9.95 -14.69 -12.89
C GLU A 76 9.54 -13.49 -13.74
N THR A 77 8.34 -12.94 -13.52
CA THR A 77 7.86 -11.78 -14.28
C THR A 77 8.66 -10.53 -13.95
N VAL A 78 8.97 -10.29 -12.68
CA VAL A 78 9.80 -9.14 -12.28
C VAL A 78 11.22 -9.29 -12.85
N GLU A 79 11.85 -10.46 -12.68
CA GLU A 79 13.19 -10.75 -13.23
C GLU A 79 13.22 -10.60 -14.75
N HIS A 80 12.17 -11.05 -15.46
CA HIS A 80 12.05 -10.90 -16.91
C HIS A 80 12.11 -9.43 -17.33
N TRP A 81 11.36 -8.54 -16.68
CA TRP A 81 11.36 -7.13 -17.02
C TRP A 81 12.65 -6.41 -16.60
N GLU A 82 13.23 -6.78 -15.46
CA GLU A 82 14.54 -6.27 -15.04
C GLU A 82 15.64 -6.58 -16.07
N GLN A 83 15.65 -7.80 -16.63
CA GLN A 83 16.56 -8.18 -17.69
C GLN A 83 16.37 -7.38 -18.99
N GLN A 84 15.17 -6.83 -19.20
CA GLN A 84 14.85 -5.93 -20.31
C GLN A 84 15.17 -4.46 -19.99
N GLY A 85 15.69 -4.16 -18.81
CA GLY A 85 15.98 -2.80 -18.35
C GLY A 85 14.74 -2.03 -17.91
N LEU A 86 13.63 -2.71 -17.64
CA LEU A 86 12.36 -2.13 -17.17
C LEU A 86 12.12 -2.52 -15.72
N ALA A 87 11.75 -1.55 -14.90
CA ALA A 87 11.34 -1.81 -13.53
C ALA A 87 9.86 -2.25 -13.50
N LEU A 88 9.57 -3.28 -12.73
CA LEU A 88 8.23 -3.70 -12.38
C LEU A 88 8.21 -4.08 -10.90
N ASP A 89 7.22 -3.60 -10.17
CA ASP A 89 6.85 -4.20 -8.89
C ASP A 89 5.56 -5.00 -9.09
N LEU A 90 5.48 -6.13 -8.44
CA LEU A 90 4.30 -7.00 -8.52
C LEU A 90 4.07 -7.66 -7.16
N MET A 91 2.82 -7.69 -6.73
CA MET A 91 2.43 -8.35 -5.48
C MET A 91 1.19 -9.22 -5.66
N LEU A 92 1.12 -10.28 -4.85
CA LEU A 92 -0.05 -11.12 -4.67
C LEU A 92 -0.64 -10.90 -3.28
N VAL A 93 -1.91 -10.58 -3.23
CA VAL A 93 -2.67 -10.32 -2.00
C VAL A 93 -3.71 -11.41 -1.79
N ASP A 94 -3.81 -11.96 -0.57
CA ASP A 94 -4.91 -12.79 -0.13
C ASP A 94 -6.07 -11.91 0.34
N ASN A 95 -7.13 -11.82 -0.44
CA ASN A 95 -8.28 -10.98 -0.13
C ASN A 95 -9.03 -11.44 1.13
N ASN A 96 -8.90 -12.71 1.53
CA ASN A 96 -9.52 -13.20 2.78
C ASN A 96 -8.83 -12.64 4.03
N GLN A 97 -7.63 -12.05 3.89
CA GLN A 97 -6.87 -11.42 4.97
C GLN A 97 -6.95 -9.89 4.95
N VAL A 98 -7.70 -9.31 4.01
CA VAL A 98 -7.79 -7.84 3.85
C VAL A 98 -8.68 -7.19 4.90
N ASP A 99 -9.77 -7.84 5.32
CA ASP A 99 -10.67 -7.29 6.35
C ASP A 99 -9.98 -7.01 7.69
N PRO A 100 -9.15 -7.93 8.24
CA PRO A 100 -8.36 -7.61 9.44
C PRO A 100 -7.43 -6.40 9.26
N LEU A 101 -6.82 -6.26 8.08
CA LEU A 101 -5.99 -5.09 7.76
C LEU A 101 -6.84 -3.81 7.68
N LEU A 102 -8.02 -3.87 7.08
CA LEU A 102 -8.94 -2.74 6.99
C LEU A 102 -9.35 -2.24 8.37
N GLU A 103 -9.65 -3.14 9.31
CA GLU A 103 -10.02 -2.74 10.68
C GLU A 103 -8.86 -2.02 11.39
N GLU A 104 -7.63 -2.49 11.26
CA GLU A 104 -6.46 -1.81 11.82
C GLU A 104 -6.22 -0.43 11.18
N ILE A 105 -6.42 -0.32 9.86
CA ILE A 105 -6.31 0.97 9.14
C ILE A 105 -7.42 1.93 9.58
N LYS A 106 -8.65 1.48 9.85
CA LYS A 106 -9.72 2.32 10.37
C LYS A 106 -9.39 2.89 11.74
N VAL A 107 -8.77 2.10 12.62
CA VAL A 107 -8.31 2.58 13.93
C VAL A 107 -7.24 3.67 13.74
N LEU A 108 -6.24 3.41 12.91
CA LEU A 108 -5.21 4.40 12.57
C LEU A 108 -5.82 5.68 11.98
N ALA A 109 -6.77 5.56 11.05
CA ALA A 109 -7.41 6.70 10.42
C ALA A 109 -8.18 7.57 11.45
N GLY A 110 -8.81 6.94 12.45
CA GLY A 110 -9.43 7.65 13.56
C GLY A 110 -8.45 8.48 14.37
N ASP A 111 -7.30 7.88 14.70
CA ASP A 111 -6.23 8.58 15.43
C ASP A 111 -5.55 9.67 14.59
N LEU A 112 -5.31 9.41 13.31
CA LEU A 112 -4.75 10.38 12.38
C LEU A 112 -5.69 11.56 12.13
N LYS A 113 -7.00 11.35 12.19
CA LYS A 113 -7.99 12.43 12.08
C LYS A 113 -7.81 13.45 13.21
N GLU A 114 -7.67 12.98 14.45
CA GLU A 114 -7.40 13.85 15.60
C GLU A 114 -6.10 14.66 15.40
N VAL A 115 -5.05 13.99 14.93
CA VAL A 115 -3.77 14.64 14.61
C VAL A 115 -3.93 15.67 13.50
N ALA A 116 -4.63 15.32 12.42
CA ALA A 116 -4.86 16.22 11.29
C ALA A 116 -5.66 17.47 11.68
N GLU A 117 -6.65 17.35 12.58
CA GLU A 117 -7.40 18.48 13.11
C GLU A 117 -6.50 19.43 13.93
N ILE A 118 -5.60 18.87 14.74
CA ILE A 118 -4.58 19.67 15.48
C ILE A 118 -3.65 20.37 14.49
N VAL A 119 -3.13 19.65 13.49
CA VAL A 119 -2.22 20.21 12.48
C VAL A 119 -2.90 21.30 11.66
N ALA A 120 -4.15 21.09 11.25
CA ALA A 120 -4.90 22.10 10.49
C ALA A 120 -5.24 23.36 11.28
N SER A 121 -5.34 23.25 12.61
CA SER A 121 -5.59 24.38 13.51
C SER A 121 -4.31 25.06 14.01
N TYR A 122 -3.13 24.52 13.71
CA TYR A 122 -1.87 25.05 14.20
C TYR A 122 -1.56 26.41 13.58
N ASN A 123 -1.28 27.39 14.43
CA ASN A 123 -0.84 28.72 14.03
C ASN A 123 0.49 29.04 14.74
N GLU A 124 1.55 29.22 13.95
CA GLU A 124 2.90 29.45 14.47
C GLU A 124 2.98 30.71 15.36
N GLU A 125 2.20 31.76 15.05
CA GLU A 125 2.21 33.00 15.82
C GLU A 125 1.58 32.86 17.22
N THR A 126 0.56 32.00 17.36
CA THR A 126 -0.20 31.84 18.62
C THR A 126 0.19 30.58 19.38
N ASP A 127 0.58 29.52 18.68
CA ASP A 127 0.82 28.18 19.26
C ASP A 127 2.31 27.86 19.44
N ALA A 128 3.24 28.78 19.10
CA ALA A 128 4.69 28.55 19.19
C ALA A 128 5.18 28.15 20.60
N SER A 129 4.43 28.50 21.64
CA SER A 129 4.72 28.12 23.04
C SER A 129 4.18 26.71 23.38
N ASP A 130 3.26 26.14 22.57
CA ASP A 130 2.76 24.77 22.74
C ASP A 130 3.69 23.78 22.03
N LEU A 131 4.74 23.41 22.71
CA LEU A 131 5.75 22.47 22.18
C LEU A 131 5.14 21.14 21.74
N LYS A 132 4.05 20.70 22.38
CA LYS A 132 3.37 19.44 22.03
C LYS A 132 2.72 19.54 20.65
N LYS A 133 1.96 20.61 20.40
CA LYS A 133 1.38 20.87 19.07
C LYS A 133 2.46 21.02 18.01
N TYR A 134 3.50 21.80 18.31
CA TYR A 134 4.62 22.03 17.40
C TYR A 134 5.28 20.70 16.96
N TYR A 135 5.66 19.85 17.92
CA TYR A 135 6.31 18.58 17.61
C TYR A 135 5.39 17.62 16.85
N LEU A 136 4.09 17.60 17.18
CA LEU A 136 3.12 16.78 16.48
C LEU A 136 2.96 17.21 15.01
N CYS A 137 2.82 18.53 14.77
CA CYS A 137 2.74 19.07 13.41
C CYS A 137 4.02 18.79 12.61
N SER A 138 5.19 18.99 13.22
CA SER A 138 6.48 18.72 12.60
C SER A 138 6.63 17.23 12.24
N ALA A 139 6.25 16.32 13.13
CA ALA A 139 6.32 14.88 12.90
C ALA A 139 5.38 14.42 11.76
N TYR A 140 4.16 14.93 11.75
CA TYR A 140 3.18 14.62 10.71
C TYR A 140 3.65 15.13 9.34
N GLN A 141 4.12 16.39 9.27
CA GLN A 141 4.67 16.98 8.05
C GLN A 141 5.89 16.20 7.57
N GLN A 142 6.79 15.84 8.47
CA GLN A 142 7.96 15.02 8.13
C GLN A 142 7.53 13.66 7.57
N ALA A 143 6.53 13.01 8.18
CA ALA A 143 6.05 11.72 7.71
C ALA A 143 5.46 11.80 6.29
N ILE A 144 4.61 12.80 6.03
CA ILE A 144 4.03 13.02 4.69
C ILE A 144 5.11 13.34 3.66
N CYS A 145 6.06 14.25 3.98
CA CYS A 145 7.06 14.68 3.01
C CYS A 145 8.18 13.67 2.77
N SER A 146 8.45 12.79 3.74
CA SER A 146 9.57 11.85 3.69
C SER A 146 9.18 10.42 3.42
N CYS A 147 7.89 10.06 3.48
CA CYS A 147 7.45 8.73 3.08
C CYS A 147 7.59 8.56 1.57
N TYR A 148 7.65 7.30 1.14
CA TYR A 148 7.74 6.98 -0.27
C TYR A 148 6.41 7.32 -0.95
N HIS A 149 6.47 8.08 -2.04
CA HIS A 149 5.33 8.41 -2.89
C HIS A 149 5.44 7.65 -4.21
N TYR A 150 4.32 7.10 -4.63
CA TYR A 150 4.19 6.46 -5.92
C TYR A 150 3.88 7.55 -6.95
N ASP A 151 4.56 7.50 -8.09
CA ASP A 151 4.46 8.50 -9.14
C ASP A 151 5.06 9.88 -8.75
N TRP A 152 6.18 10.22 -9.32
CA TRP A 152 7.21 11.09 -8.76
C TRP A 152 7.32 12.49 -9.33
N ASN A 153 6.28 13.25 -9.28
CA ASN A 153 6.46 14.68 -9.47
C ASN A 153 6.58 15.34 -8.10
N TYR A 154 7.46 16.31 -8.03
CA TYR A 154 7.57 17.22 -6.88
C TYR A 154 7.14 18.60 -7.30
N MET A 155 6.34 19.26 -6.46
CA MET A 155 6.03 20.68 -6.63
C MET A 155 7.31 21.52 -6.53
N ALA A 156 7.27 22.76 -7.00
CA ALA A 156 8.41 23.66 -6.96
C ALA A 156 8.96 23.93 -5.55
N ASP A 157 8.15 23.71 -4.52
CA ASP A 157 8.53 23.81 -3.11
C ASP A 157 9.06 22.50 -2.51
N GLY A 158 9.26 21.45 -3.32
CA GLY A 158 9.80 20.16 -2.93
C GLY A 158 8.79 19.21 -2.32
N ARG A 159 7.50 19.55 -2.25
CA ARG A 159 6.45 18.61 -1.80
C ARG A 159 6.12 17.61 -2.89
N PRO A 160 5.83 16.33 -2.55
CA PRO A 160 5.34 15.38 -3.52
C PRO A 160 4.01 15.83 -4.14
N GLU A 161 3.87 15.74 -5.46
CA GLU A 161 2.59 16.01 -6.14
C GLU A 161 1.62 14.83 -5.98
N SER A 162 2.15 13.61 -5.92
CA SER A 162 1.32 12.41 -5.83
C SER A 162 0.65 12.30 -4.46
N PRO A 163 -0.67 12.13 -4.41
CA PRO A 163 -1.39 11.82 -3.18
C PRO A 163 -1.20 10.37 -2.72
N PHE A 164 -0.58 9.52 -3.55
CA PHE A 164 -0.38 8.11 -3.29
C PHE A 164 0.96 7.88 -2.62
N PHE A 165 0.93 7.34 -1.41
CA PHE A 165 2.12 7.09 -0.62
C PHE A 165 2.10 5.71 0.01
N ASP A 166 3.30 5.21 0.36
CA ASP A 166 3.45 3.96 1.08
C ASP A 166 3.00 4.13 2.53
N LEU A 167 1.85 3.54 2.86
CA LEU A 167 1.24 3.65 4.18
C LEU A 167 2.14 3.07 5.27
N ASN A 168 2.82 1.96 5.01
CA ASN A 168 3.71 1.34 5.99
C ASN A 168 4.93 2.24 6.26
N HIS A 169 5.52 2.83 5.23
CA HIS A 169 6.63 3.76 5.37
C HIS A 169 6.21 5.05 6.11
N PHE A 170 5.04 5.59 5.79
CA PHE A 170 4.46 6.73 6.51
C PHE A 170 4.33 6.45 8.01
N ILE A 171 3.77 5.31 8.38
CA ILE A 171 3.63 4.87 9.77
C ILE A 171 4.98 4.73 10.45
N GLN A 172 5.97 4.14 9.78
CA GLN A 172 7.33 3.97 10.30
C GLN A 172 7.99 5.32 10.64
N ILE A 173 7.83 6.31 9.76
CA ILE A 173 8.38 7.65 9.99
C ILE A 173 7.68 8.33 11.17
N LEU A 174 6.34 8.24 11.25
CA LEU A 174 5.58 8.75 12.40
C LEU A 174 6.05 8.17 13.72
N LEU A 175 6.34 6.86 13.76
CA LEU A 175 6.80 6.16 14.95
C LEU A 175 8.20 6.56 15.37
N ASN A 176 9.07 6.81 14.39
CA ASN A 176 10.44 7.24 14.64
C ASN A 176 10.53 8.71 15.04
N SER A 177 9.46 9.48 14.84
CA SER A 177 9.40 10.86 15.32
C SER A 177 9.34 10.87 16.85
N ARG A 178 10.23 11.64 17.49
CA ARG A 178 10.42 11.68 18.96
C ARG A 178 9.28 12.38 19.73
N THR A 179 8.05 12.28 19.29
CA THR A 179 6.88 12.84 19.98
C THR A 179 6.39 11.86 21.05
N HIS A 180 6.96 11.96 22.24
CA HIS A 180 6.83 10.99 23.33
C HIS A 180 5.39 10.64 23.74
N ASP A 181 4.41 11.53 23.62
CA ASP A 181 3.04 11.28 24.10
C ASP A 181 2.16 10.48 23.13
N TYR A 182 2.46 10.55 21.82
CA TYR A 182 1.71 9.79 20.79
C TYR A 182 2.42 8.51 20.37
N SER A 183 3.72 8.39 20.63
CA SER A 183 4.53 7.24 20.19
C SER A 183 4.02 5.91 20.74
N ALA A 184 3.61 5.83 21.99
CA ALA A 184 3.13 4.59 22.60
C ALA A 184 1.83 4.07 21.94
N LYS A 185 0.90 4.98 21.61
CA LYS A 185 -0.34 4.66 20.92
C LYS A 185 -0.08 4.16 19.50
N PHE A 186 0.78 4.85 18.77
CA PHE A 186 1.14 4.47 17.41
C PHE A 186 2.00 3.20 17.32
N VAL A 187 2.83 2.88 18.31
CA VAL A 187 3.65 1.66 18.34
C VAL A 187 2.79 0.40 18.32
N ASP A 188 1.74 0.35 19.15
CA ASP A 188 0.83 -0.81 19.15
C ASP A 188 0.09 -0.96 17.82
N ILE A 189 -0.49 0.14 17.31
CA ILE A 189 -1.21 0.16 16.03
C ILE A 189 -0.29 -0.25 14.89
N SER A 190 0.94 0.27 14.82
CA SER A 190 1.90 -0.09 13.78
C SER A 190 2.26 -1.58 13.81
N SER A 191 2.45 -2.14 15.01
CA SER A 191 2.74 -3.58 15.15
C SER A 191 1.60 -4.43 14.64
N ARG A 192 0.35 -4.03 14.90
CA ARG A 192 -0.86 -4.71 14.43
C ARG A 192 -1.03 -4.59 12.93
N ILE A 193 -0.88 -3.37 12.38
CA ILE A 193 -0.94 -3.12 10.94
C ILE A 193 0.18 -3.89 10.21
N SER A 194 1.42 -3.85 10.69
CA SER A 194 2.53 -4.59 10.07
C SER A 194 2.28 -6.11 10.05
N ARG A 195 1.65 -6.65 11.10
CA ARG A 195 1.24 -8.05 11.13
C ARG A 195 0.13 -8.35 10.12
N ALA A 196 -0.88 -7.47 10.05
CA ALA A 196 -1.98 -7.62 9.10
C ALA A 196 -1.50 -7.53 7.65
N PHE A 197 -0.57 -6.63 7.32
CA PHE A 197 0.09 -6.57 6.01
C PHE A 197 0.82 -7.88 5.67
N LYS A 198 1.60 -8.42 6.62
CA LYS A 198 2.32 -9.69 6.41
C LYS A 198 1.40 -10.87 6.18
N ASN A 199 0.20 -10.84 6.75
CA ASN A 199 -0.80 -11.89 6.53
C ASN A 199 -1.51 -11.72 5.18
N ALA A 200 -1.78 -10.49 4.76
CA ALA A 200 -2.50 -10.20 3.53
C ALA A 200 -1.61 -10.30 2.27
N ILE A 201 -0.34 -9.91 2.35
CA ILE A 201 0.58 -9.94 1.22
C ILE A 201 1.31 -11.28 1.19
N ILE A 202 0.93 -12.15 0.26
CA ILE A 202 1.52 -13.48 0.09
C ILE A 202 2.95 -13.40 -0.45
N CYS A 203 3.16 -12.54 -1.44
CA CYS A 203 4.48 -12.21 -1.97
C CYS A 203 4.48 -10.83 -2.62
N LYS A 204 5.64 -10.21 -2.67
CA LYS A 204 5.91 -8.93 -3.33
C LYS A 204 7.33 -8.96 -3.90
N GLN A 205 7.50 -8.47 -5.13
CA GLN A 205 8.79 -8.23 -5.75
C GLN A 205 8.80 -6.83 -6.40
N PRO A 206 9.91 -6.09 -6.34
CA PRO A 206 11.08 -6.39 -5.50
C PRO A 206 10.73 -6.37 -4.00
N THR A 207 11.51 -7.04 -3.19
CA THR A 207 11.30 -7.13 -1.72
C THR A 207 11.65 -5.84 -0.98
N THR A 208 12.33 -4.93 -1.65
CA THR A 208 12.67 -3.58 -1.17
C THR A 208 12.02 -2.53 -2.06
N PRO A 209 11.58 -1.39 -1.49
CA PRO A 209 11.06 -0.29 -2.30
C PRO A 209 12.14 0.33 -3.16
#